data_b49ba181961a39127e6281634f206e69
#
_entry.id   b49ba181961a39127e6281634f206e69
#
_cell.length_a   1.000
_cell.length_b   1.000
_cell.length_c   1.000
_cell.angle_alpha   90.00
_cell.angle_beta   90.00
_cell.angle_gamma   90.00
#
_symmetry.space_group_name_H-M   'P 1'
#
loop_
_entity.id
_entity.type
_entity.pdbx_description
1 polymer ?
#
loop_
_entity_poly.entity_id
_entity_poly.type
_entity_poly.pdbx_seq_one_letter_code
_entity_poly.pdbx_strand_id
1 'polypeptide(L)'
;MRKRILSLLSLFTVIMLVTSCGAQKKGASGANNGSSSTSVTGPSASQWRSGVKGTWVLNSVTRQDIPDAYTIKNIFDEAPVECFIGSVWHLPAGAMRNQTGSITFNASGKLCANGAVRTIVWSIYDPGKMGGEPEFQFKKLYAGDKAANVKNGYALGLSFADQQSLVLKMPIPLDNGARGHLVFNFSKQAD
;
A
#
# COMPACT_ATOMS: atom_id res chain seq x y z
N MET A 1 -59.34 -26.67 19.30
CA MET A 1 -58.99 -28.11 19.39
C MET A 1 -57.52 -28.18 19.69
N ARG A 2 -57.12 -28.47 20.94
CA ARG A 2 -56.58 -29.76 21.44
C ARG A 2 -55.36 -30.18 20.61
N LYS A 3 -54.12 -30.38 21.13
CA LYS A 3 -53.57 -30.98 22.37
C LYS A 3 -52.09 -30.62 22.42
N ARG A 4 -51.40 -30.12 23.46
CA ARG A 4 -50.83 -30.79 24.62
C ARG A 4 -50.00 -32.05 24.28
N ILE A 5 -48.71 -32.01 24.71
CA ILE A 5 -47.91 -33.02 25.43
C ILE A 5 -46.49 -32.47 25.42
N LEU A 6 -45.89 -31.92 26.44
CA LEU A 6 -45.34 -32.47 27.71
C LEU A 6 -44.46 -33.71 27.55
N SER A 7 -43.22 -33.58 27.91
CA SER A 7 -42.36 -34.51 28.69
C SER A 7 -40.91 -34.42 28.23
N LEU A 8 -39.88 -34.44 28.95
CA LEU A 8 -39.45 -34.57 30.33
C LEU A 8 -37.91 -34.45 30.32
N LEU A 9 -37.39 -33.73 31.27
CA LEU A 9 -36.15 -33.91 32.02
C LEU A 9 -35.15 -34.97 31.52
N SER A 10 -33.90 -34.58 31.39
CA SER A 10 -32.81 -35.33 32.03
C SER A 10 -31.62 -34.43 32.33
N LEU A 11 -31.36 -34.29 33.54
CA LEU A 11 -30.29 -33.76 34.33
C LEU A 11 -29.08 -34.69 34.22
N PHE A 12 -27.93 -34.20 33.76
CA PHE A 12 -26.65 -34.82 34.15
C PHE A 12 -25.54 -33.75 34.28
N THR A 13 -25.30 -33.41 35.50
CA THR A 13 -24.13 -32.78 36.08
C THR A 13 -22.95 -33.73 36.03
N VAL A 14 -21.83 -33.35 35.45
CA VAL A 14 -20.52 -33.86 35.88
C VAL A 14 -19.50 -32.71 35.84
N ILE A 15 -19.12 -32.33 37.03
CA ILE A 15 -17.97 -31.50 37.39
C ILE A 15 -16.72 -32.37 37.27
N MET A 16 -15.72 -31.92 36.52
CA MET A 16 -14.32 -32.32 36.74
C MET A 16 -13.40 -31.11 36.59
N LEU A 17 -13.06 -30.56 37.73
CA LEU A 17 -11.90 -29.73 37.97
C LEU A 17 -10.65 -30.61 37.92
N VAL A 18 -9.68 -30.26 37.09
CA VAL A 18 -8.29 -30.64 37.30
C VAL A 18 -7.39 -29.44 37.01
N THR A 19 -7.00 -28.83 38.10
CA THR A 19 -5.81 -28.00 38.21
C THR A 19 -4.58 -28.89 38.06
N SER A 20 -3.63 -28.50 37.19
CA SER A 20 -2.27 -28.99 37.31
C SER A 20 -1.30 -27.88 36.89
N CYS A 21 -0.72 -27.22 37.85
CA CYS A 21 0.58 -26.58 37.79
C CYS A 21 1.67 -27.65 37.72
N GLY A 22 2.58 -27.54 36.80
CA GLY A 22 3.77 -28.40 36.70
C GLY A 22 4.94 -27.65 36.14
N ALA A 23 5.90 -27.38 37.00
CA ALA A 23 7.14 -26.62 36.75
C ALA A 23 8.13 -27.36 35.84
N GLN A 24 8.91 -26.56 35.13
CA GLN A 24 10.25 -26.71 34.59
C GLN A 24 10.99 -28.05 34.76
N LYS A 25 11.54 -28.56 33.64
CA LYS A 25 12.92 -29.13 33.68
C LYS A 25 13.63 -28.96 32.32
N LYS A 26 14.84 -28.46 32.37
CA LYS A 26 15.87 -28.43 31.31
C LYS A 26 16.15 -29.84 30.78
N GLY A 27 16.37 -29.96 29.50
CA GLY A 27 16.96 -31.13 28.88
C GLY A 27 17.22 -30.91 27.40
N ALA A 28 18.45 -31.11 26.99
CA ALA A 28 19.05 -30.73 25.72
C ALA A 28 18.65 -31.61 24.53
N SER A 29 18.90 -31.03 23.34
CA SER A 29 19.21 -31.66 22.04
C SER A 29 18.14 -32.46 21.32
N GLY A 30 17.71 -31.88 20.21
CA GLY A 30 17.00 -32.54 19.13
C GLY A 30 16.80 -31.57 17.99
N ALA A 31 17.69 -31.60 16.98
CA ALA A 31 17.55 -30.81 15.77
C ALA A 31 16.30 -31.25 15.02
N ASN A 32 15.31 -30.38 14.96
CA ASN A 32 14.24 -30.46 13.97
C ASN A 32 14.22 -29.15 13.20
N ASN A 33 14.67 -29.21 11.93
CA ASN A 33 14.44 -28.24 10.90
C ASN A 33 12.93 -28.06 10.68
N GLY A 34 12.32 -27.26 11.53
CA GLY A 34 11.03 -26.67 11.26
C GLY A 34 11.31 -25.31 10.61
N SER A 35 11.19 -25.21 9.29
CA SER A 35 11.06 -23.94 8.60
C SER A 35 9.87 -23.21 9.21
N SER A 36 10.11 -22.44 10.25
CA SER A 36 9.20 -21.38 10.68
C SER A 36 9.23 -20.36 9.57
N SER A 37 8.28 -20.45 8.64
CA SER A 37 7.89 -19.31 7.83
C SER A 37 7.38 -18.26 8.81
N THR A 38 8.25 -17.43 9.32
CA THR A 38 7.89 -16.15 9.90
C THR A 38 7.21 -15.38 8.77
N SER A 39 5.90 -15.45 8.73
CA SER A 39 5.10 -14.50 7.96
C SER A 39 5.47 -13.13 8.54
N VAL A 40 6.35 -12.41 7.85
CA VAL A 40 6.58 -11.00 8.13
C VAL A 40 5.25 -10.34 7.84
N THR A 41 4.45 -10.15 8.88
CA THR A 41 3.18 -9.45 8.79
C THR A 41 3.56 -7.98 8.58
N GLY A 42 3.58 -7.54 7.33
CA GLY A 42 3.78 -6.14 6.99
C GLY A 42 2.71 -5.25 7.61
N PRO A 43 2.84 -3.92 7.50
CA PRO A 43 1.83 -3.00 7.99
C PRO A 43 0.47 -3.28 7.35
N SER A 44 -0.61 -3.16 8.11
CA SER A 44 -1.98 -3.26 7.59
C SER A 44 -2.33 -2.07 6.68
N ALA A 45 -3.38 -2.21 5.86
CA ALA A 45 -3.86 -1.12 4.99
C ALA A 45 -4.14 0.19 5.75
N SER A 46 -4.56 0.11 7.01
CA SER A 46 -4.79 1.30 7.84
C SER A 46 -3.49 1.96 8.28
N GLN A 47 -2.47 1.18 8.60
CA GLN A 47 -1.14 1.68 8.93
C GLN A 47 -0.48 2.32 7.70
N TRP A 48 -0.57 1.68 6.54
CA TRP A 48 -0.12 2.25 5.27
C TRP A 48 -0.82 3.58 4.96
N ARG A 49 -2.15 3.65 5.08
CA ARG A 49 -2.89 4.90 4.89
C ARG A 49 -2.45 5.99 5.84
N SER A 50 -2.15 5.63 7.09
CA SER A 50 -1.65 6.57 8.08
C SER A 50 -0.25 7.08 7.74
N GLY A 51 0.63 6.21 7.24
CA GLY A 51 1.98 6.57 6.80
C GLY A 51 2.01 7.43 5.53
N VAL A 52 1.13 7.13 4.57
CA VAL A 52 1.08 7.81 3.26
C VAL A 52 0.42 9.19 3.32
N LYS A 53 -0.48 9.44 4.27
CA LYS A 53 -1.16 10.74 4.38
C LYS A 53 -0.18 11.87 4.68
N GLY A 54 -0.38 13.03 4.06
CA GLY A 54 0.42 14.23 4.29
C GLY A 54 0.77 14.97 3.01
N THR A 55 1.70 15.89 3.13
CA THR A 55 2.28 16.61 2.01
C THR A 55 3.70 16.12 1.78
N TRP A 56 4.00 15.69 0.57
CA TRP A 56 5.22 15.02 0.20
C TRP A 56 5.92 15.72 -0.96
N VAL A 57 7.23 15.89 -0.89
CA VAL A 57 8.06 16.36 -1.99
C VAL A 57 8.76 15.18 -2.63
N LEU A 58 8.62 15.00 -3.93
CA LEU A 58 9.36 13.99 -4.68
C LEU A 58 10.81 14.48 -4.90
N ASN A 59 11.73 13.89 -4.17
CA ASN A 59 13.15 14.32 -4.22
C ASN A 59 13.90 13.67 -5.38
N SER A 60 13.63 12.40 -5.67
CA SER A 60 14.32 11.68 -6.74
C SER A 60 13.49 10.51 -7.26
N VAL A 61 13.77 10.14 -8.50
CA VAL A 61 13.30 8.89 -9.09
C VAL A 61 14.52 8.13 -9.59
N THR A 62 14.70 6.90 -9.09
CA THR A 62 15.82 6.04 -9.47
C THR A 62 15.33 4.80 -10.22
N ARG A 63 16.20 4.23 -11.03
CA ARG A 63 15.92 3.01 -11.80
C ARG A 63 16.41 1.80 -11.00
N GLN A 64 15.55 0.80 -10.86
CA GLN A 64 15.88 -0.49 -10.27
C GLN A 64 15.57 -1.57 -11.30
N ASP A 65 16.57 -2.40 -11.63
CA ASP A 65 16.45 -3.52 -12.58
C ASP A 65 15.96 -3.09 -13.98
N ILE A 66 16.19 -1.84 -14.37
CA ILE A 66 15.91 -1.30 -15.71
C ILE A 66 17.25 -1.04 -16.41
N PRO A 67 17.55 -1.68 -17.54
CA PRO A 67 18.76 -1.42 -18.30
C PRO A 67 18.89 0.05 -18.70
N ASP A 68 20.11 0.59 -18.73
CA ASP A 68 20.35 2.00 -19.09
C ASP A 68 19.87 2.35 -20.49
N ALA A 69 19.97 1.40 -21.41
CA ALA A 69 19.52 1.58 -22.81
C ALA A 69 17.97 1.64 -22.93
N TYR A 70 17.22 1.24 -21.89
CA TYR A 70 15.77 1.27 -21.94
C TYR A 70 15.23 2.68 -21.79
N THR A 71 14.50 3.19 -22.79
CA THR A 71 13.99 4.54 -22.81
C THR A 71 12.58 4.61 -22.23
N ILE A 72 12.38 5.40 -21.17
CA ILE A 72 11.08 5.74 -20.60
C ILE A 72 10.76 7.18 -21.01
N LYS A 73 9.82 7.36 -21.94
CA LYS A 73 9.47 8.68 -22.46
C LYS A 73 8.66 9.48 -21.44
N ASN A 74 7.55 8.93 -21.01
CA ASN A 74 6.64 9.57 -20.06
C ASN A 74 6.24 8.58 -18.96
N ILE A 75 5.94 9.12 -17.79
CA ILE A 75 5.31 8.38 -16.70
C ILE A 75 3.91 8.92 -16.46
N PHE A 76 3.03 8.05 -15.98
CA PHE A 76 1.63 8.37 -15.70
C PHE A 76 0.89 8.99 -16.91
N ASP A 77 1.28 8.65 -18.15
CA ASP A 77 0.74 9.22 -19.39
C ASP A 77 0.69 10.77 -19.36
N GLU A 78 1.70 11.40 -18.79
CA GLU A 78 1.73 12.85 -18.60
C GLU A 78 3.02 13.49 -19.11
N ALA A 79 4.15 13.20 -18.47
CA ALA A 79 5.40 13.89 -18.72
C ALA A 79 6.62 12.99 -18.44
N PRO A 80 7.82 13.38 -18.91
CA PRO A 80 9.04 12.72 -18.52
C PRO A 80 9.29 12.74 -17.02
N VAL A 81 10.06 11.77 -16.52
CA VAL A 81 10.36 11.58 -15.10
C VAL A 81 10.88 12.86 -14.42
N GLU A 82 11.75 13.59 -15.08
CA GLU A 82 12.37 14.81 -14.58
C GLU A 82 11.35 15.91 -14.25
N CYS A 83 10.19 15.91 -14.90
CA CYS A 83 9.14 16.87 -14.62
C CYS A 83 8.41 16.62 -13.29
N PHE A 84 8.55 15.43 -12.76
CA PHE A 84 7.96 15.07 -11.46
C PHE A 84 8.91 15.36 -10.29
N ILE A 85 10.22 15.45 -10.52
CA ILE A 85 11.18 15.77 -9.46
C ILE A 85 10.91 17.18 -8.93
N GLY A 86 10.82 17.31 -7.60
CA GLY A 86 10.41 18.55 -6.93
C GLY A 86 8.89 18.75 -6.88
N SER A 87 8.07 17.88 -7.48
CA SER A 87 6.61 17.97 -7.36
C SER A 87 6.15 17.74 -5.93
N VAL A 88 5.10 18.45 -5.55
CA VAL A 88 4.45 18.35 -4.24
C VAL A 88 3.18 17.53 -4.36
N TRP A 89 3.10 16.46 -3.59
CA TRP A 89 1.96 15.56 -3.54
C TRP A 89 1.20 15.78 -2.25
N HIS A 90 0.02 16.37 -2.34
CA HIS A 90 -0.85 16.55 -1.18
C HIS A 90 -1.82 15.37 -1.09
N LEU A 91 -1.64 14.54 -0.07
CA LEU A 91 -2.39 13.31 0.18
C LEU A 91 -3.14 13.43 1.51
N PRO A 92 -4.31 14.12 1.54
CA PRO A 92 -5.01 14.40 2.78
C PRO A 92 -5.57 13.14 3.42
N ALA A 93 -5.68 13.17 4.75
CA ALA A 93 -6.39 12.13 5.48
C ALA A 93 -7.88 12.20 5.20
N GLY A 94 -8.52 11.03 5.06
CA GLY A 94 -9.97 10.94 4.97
C GLY A 94 -10.45 9.57 5.41
N ALA A 95 -11.73 9.47 5.77
CA ALA A 95 -12.36 8.25 6.26
C ALA A 95 -12.70 7.26 5.13
N MET A 96 -12.71 7.70 3.89
CA MET A 96 -13.18 6.93 2.74
C MET A 96 -12.05 6.27 1.95
N ARG A 97 -12.37 5.26 1.16
CA ARG A 97 -11.40 4.51 0.33
C ARG A 97 -10.80 5.37 -0.77
N ASN A 98 -11.54 6.30 -1.33
CA ASN A 98 -11.09 7.18 -2.40
C ASN A 98 -10.89 8.58 -1.85
N GLN A 99 -9.63 8.96 -1.65
CA GLN A 99 -9.26 10.28 -1.14
C GLN A 99 -8.96 11.20 -2.32
N THR A 100 -9.44 12.43 -2.25
CA THR A 100 -9.04 13.46 -3.22
C THR A 100 -7.75 14.11 -2.74
N GLY A 101 -6.75 14.16 -3.59
CA GLY A 101 -5.46 14.81 -3.37
C GLY A 101 -5.02 15.58 -4.59
N SER A 102 -3.79 16.05 -4.60
CA SER A 102 -3.22 16.79 -5.74
C SER A 102 -1.73 16.55 -5.91
N ILE A 103 -1.27 16.74 -7.14
CA ILE A 103 0.14 16.81 -7.51
C ILE A 103 0.38 18.19 -8.12
N THR A 104 1.27 18.97 -7.50
CA THR A 104 1.72 20.27 -8.01
C THR A 104 3.09 20.09 -8.65
N PHE A 105 3.22 20.45 -9.92
CA PHE A 105 4.47 20.35 -10.66
C PHE A 105 5.32 21.60 -10.44
N ASN A 106 6.59 21.43 -10.07
CA ASN A 106 7.50 22.53 -9.77
C ASN A 106 8.77 22.53 -10.65
N ALA A 107 8.94 21.50 -11.48
CA ALA A 107 10.12 21.41 -12.33
C ALA A 107 10.07 22.40 -13.49
N SER A 108 11.19 23.04 -13.77
CA SER A 108 11.37 23.95 -14.90
C SER A 108 11.94 23.19 -16.08
N GLY A 109 11.22 23.12 -17.18
CA GLY A 109 11.66 22.47 -18.42
C GLY A 109 10.65 22.65 -19.53
N LYS A 110 11.10 22.56 -20.79
CA LYS A 110 10.22 22.74 -21.96
C LYS A 110 9.01 21.78 -22.00
N LEU A 111 9.16 20.61 -21.42
CA LEU A 111 8.14 19.57 -21.38
C LEU A 111 7.41 19.52 -20.03
N CYS A 112 7.78 20.35 -19.08
CA CYS A 112 7.22 20.37 -17.74
C CYS A 112 6.22 21.51 -17.58
N ALA A 113 5.06 21.19 -17.04
CA ALA A 113 4.00 22.17 -16.79
C ALA A 113 4.19 22.81 -15.41
N ASN A 114 5.24 23.60 -15.23
CA ASN A 114 5.56 24.27 -13.95
C ASN A 114 4.35 25.06 -13.42
N GLY A 115 4.03 24.86 -12.15
CA GLY A 115 2.87 25.46 -11.47
C GLY A 115 1.53 24.78 -11.74
N ALA A 116 1.48 23.80 -12.65
CA ALA A 116 0.25 23.06 -12.88
C ALA A 116 -0.11 22.17 -11.70
N VAL A 117 -1.40 22.12 -11.36
CA VAL A 117 -1.95 21.25 -10.32
C VAL A 117 -2.81 20.18 -10.96
N ARG A 118 -2.47 18.93 -10.69
CA ARG A 118 -3.26 17.78 -11.10
C ARG A 118 -4.04 17.23 -9.93
N THR A 119 -5.36 17.28 -10.00
CA THR A 119 -6.22 16.60 -9.02
C THR A 119 -6.10 15.09 -9.20
N ILE A 120 -6.01 14.37 -8.10
CA ILE A 120 -6.00 12.92 -8.08
C ILE A 120 -7.04 12.37 -7.10
N VAL A 121 -7.49 11.17 -7.34
CA VAL A 121 -8.18 10.34 -6.34
C VAL A 121 -7.31 9.14 -6.04
N TRP A 122 -7.00 8.92 -4.78
CA TRP A 122 -6.08 7.88 -4.35
C TRP A 122 -6.66 6.93 -3.30
N SER A 123 -6.10 5.76 -3.21
CA SER A 123 -6.43 4.74 -2.22
C SER A 123 -5.24 3.84 -1.97
N ILE A 124 -5.29 3.11 -0.85
CA ILE A 124 -4.35 2.02 -0.57
C ILE A 124 -5.07 0.70 -0.81
N TYR A 125 -4.49 -0.14 -1.64
CA TYR A 125 -4.84 -1.54 -1.78
C TYR A 125 -3.87 -2.38 -0.96
N ASP A 126 -4.40 -3.28 -0.15
CA ASP A 126 -3.62 -4.23 0.63
C ASP A 126 -4.21 -5.63 0.37
N PRO A 127 -3.47 -6.51 -0.30
CA PRO A 127 -3.94 -7.85 -0.61
C PRO A 127 -4.07 -8.74 0.64
N GLY A 128 -3.49 -8.35 1.77
CA GLY A 128 -3.56 -9.08 3.04
C GLY A 128 -3.11 -10.53 2.89
N LYS A 129 -3.96 -11.47 3.34
CA LYS A 129 -3.65 -12.91 3.30
C LYS A 129 -3.62 -13.54 1.89
N MET A 130 -4.11 -12.85 0.87
CA MET A 130 -4.07 -13.34 -0.51
C MET A 130 -2.67 -13.28 -1.13
N GLY A 131 -1.73 -12.65 -0.44
CA GLY A 131 -0.37 -12.45 -0.91
C GLY A 131 -0.26 -11.33 -1.95
N GLY A 132 0.92 -10.76 -2.07
CA GLY A 132 1.22 -9.62 -2.93
C GLY A 132 1.71 -8.42 -2.12
N GLU A 133 2.17 -7.41 -2.81
CA GLU A 133 2.62 -6.17 -2.19
C GLU A 133 1.45 -5.19 -2.03
N PRO A 134 1.42 -4.39 -0.97
CA PRO A 134 0.46 -3.29 -0.85
C PRO A 134 0.76 -2.23 -1.92
N GLU A 135 -0.29 -1.58 -2.40
CA GLU A 135 -0.18 -0.61 -3.48
C GLU A 135 -0.79 0.73 -3.10
N PHE A 136 -0.09 1.79 -3.48
CA PHE A 136 -0.67 3.12 -3.63
C PHE A 136 -1.30 3.22 -5.01
N GLN A 137 -2.61 3.36 -5.05
CA GLN A 137 -3.35 3.46 -6.31
C GLN A 137 -3.91 4.87 -6.46
N PHE A 138 -3.81 5.44 -7.65
CA PHE A 138 -4.43 6.73 -7.92
C PHE A 138 -4.95 6.86 -9.36
N LYS A 139 -5.89 7.79 -9.55
CA LYS A 139 -6.42 8.22 -10.84
C LYS A 139 -6.27 9.72 -10.96
N LYS A 140 -5.91 10.21 -12.13
CA LYS A 140 -5.91 11.65 -12.43
C LYS A 140 -7.33 12.08 -12.78
N LEU A 141 -7.73 13.26 -12.31
CA LEU A 141 -8.98 13.90 -12.66
C LEU A 141 -8.70 15.20 -13.42
N TYR A 142 -9.33 15.35 -14.55
CA TYR A 142 -9.35 16.59 -15.31
C TYR A 142 -10.63 17.40 -15.01
N ALA A 143 -10.68 18.65 -15.44
CA ALA A 143 -11.85 19.49 -15.23
C ALA A 143 -13.12 18.83 -15.81
N GLY A 144 -14.13 18.67 -14.96
CA GLY A 144 -15.39 18.00 -15.32
C GLY A 144 -15.43 16.50 -15.10
N ASP A 145 -14.29 15.85 -14.79
CA ASP A 145 -14.27 14.42 -14.53
C ASP A 145 -14.96 14.06 -13.22
N LYS A 146 -15.73 12.97 -13.27
CA LYS A 146 -16.20 12.28 -12.05
C LYS A 146 -15.32 11.07 -11.80
N ALA A 147 -14.78 10.93 -10.61
CA ALA A 147 -13.86 9.84 -10.24
C ALA A 147 -14.39 8.44 -10.58
N ALA A 148 -15.72 8.23 -10.52
CA ALA A 148 -16.36 6.96 -10.88
C ALA A 148 -16.25 6.63 -12.38
N ASN A 149 -16.16 7.64 -13.23
CA ASN A 149 -16.11 7.48 -14.69
C ASN A 149 -14.69 7.29 -15.22
N VAL A 150 -13.67 7.69 -14.47
CA VAL A 150 -12.26 7.52 -14.86
C VAL A 150 -11.87 6.06 -14.62
N LYS A 151 -11.62 5.32 -15.69
CA LYS A 151 -11.25 3.90 -15.62
C LYS A 151 -9.74 3.69 -15.50
N ASN A 152 -8.96 4.58 -16.12
CA ASN A 152 -7.49 4.47 -16.11
C ASN A 152 -6.93 4.96 -14.78
N GLY A 153 -6.06 4.17 -14.20
CA GLY A 153 -5.37 4.48 -12.95
C GLY A 153 -3.98 3.88 -12.94
N TYR A 154 -3.23 4.25 -11.92
CA TYR A 154 -1.85 3.83 -11.72
C TYR A 154 -1.74 3.13 -10.38
N ALA A 155 -0.95 2.06 -10.33
CA ALA A 155 -0.64 1.32 -9.13
C ALA A 155 0.87 1.33 -8.93
N LEU A 156 1.31 1.74 -7.76
CA LEU A 156 2.70 1.73 -7.34
C LEU A 156 2.83 0.88 -6.08
N GLY A 157 3.77 -0.04 -6.05
CA GLY A 157 4.07 -0.81 -4.86
C GLY A 157 4.48 0.10 -3.70
N LEU A 158 3.91 -0.12 -2.53
CA LEU A 158 4.29 0.57 -1.29
C LEU A 158 5.49 -0.14 -0.67
N SER A 159 6.67 0.44 -0.85
CA SER A 159 7.91 -0.12 -0.32
C SER A 159 8.22 0.35 1.09
N PHE A 160 7.92 1.61 1.39
CA PHE A 160 8.17 2.21 2.70
C PHE A 160 7.29 3.45 2.91
N ALA A 161 6.80 3.64 4.13
CA ALA A 161 6.12 4.87 4.55
C ALA A 161 6.21 5.05 6.06
N ASP A 162 6.78 6.18 6.49
CA ASP A 162 6.81 6.62 7.88
C ASP A 162 6.41 8.09 8.00
N GLN A 163 6.79 8.75 9.09
CA GLN A 163 6.46 10.16 9.31
C GLN A 163 7.32 11.14 8.48
N GLN A 164 8.42 10.69 7.89
CA GLN A 164 9.42 11.53 7.20
C GLN A 164 9.65 11.12 5.76
N SER A 165 9.46 9.85 5.43
CA SER A 165 9.83 9.27 4.15
C SER A 165 8.72 8.42 3.58
N LEU A 166 8.54 8.50 2.27
CA LEU A 166 7.64 7.63 1.50
C LEU A 166 8.40 7.11 0.28
N VAL A 167 8.37 5.80 0.05
CA VAL A 167 8.98 5.15 -1.11
C VAL A 167 7.94 4.35 -1.86
N LEU A 168 7.71 4.72 -3.11
CA LEU A 168 6.80 4.06 -4.03
C LEU A 168 7.58 3.45 -5.19
N LYS A 169 7.15 2.30 -5.71
CA LYS A 169 7.75 1.61 -6.84
C LYS A 169 6.76 1.44 -7.98
N MET A 170 7.04 2.07 -9.11
CA MET A 170 6.24 1.90 -10.33
C MET A 170 6.82 0.75 -11.15
N PRO A 171 6.08 -0.34 -11.41
CA PRO A 171 6.58 -1.43 -12.22
C PRO A 171 6.68 -1.01 -13.69
N ILE A 172 7.80 -1.35 -14.31
CA ILE A 172 8.08 -1.13 -15.73
C ILE A 172 8.22 -2.50 -16.40
N PRO A 173 7.32 -2.89 -17.29
CA PRO A 173 7.48 -4.10 -18.06
C PRO A 173 8.64 -3.93 -19.05
N LEU A 174 9.52 -4.93 -19.14
CA LEU A 174 10.64 -4.97 -20.07
C LEU A 174 10.35 -5.95 -21.21
N ASP A 175 10.98 -5.74 -22.36
CA ASP A 175 10.74 -6.52 -23.59
C ASP A 175 11.06 -8.02 -23.44
N ASN A 176 11.93 -8.39 -22.49
CA ASN A 176 12.28 -9.76 -22.16
C ASN A 176 11.30 -10.45 -21.19
N GLY A 177 10.18 -9.79 -20.85
CA GLY A 177 9.20 -10.28 -19.89
C GLY A 177 9.57 -10.08 -18.42
N ALA A 178 10.77 -9.56 -18.11
CA ALA A 178 11.16 -9.16 -16.78
C ALA A 178 10.45 -7.85 -16.37
N ARG A 179 10.56 -7.50 -15.10
CA ARG A 179 10.05 -6.23 -14.55
C ARG A 179 11.19 -5.47 -13.88
N GLY A 180 11.37 -4.22 -14.30
CA GLY A 180 12.13 -3.26 -13.54
C GLY A 180 11.19 -2.32 -12.79
N HIS A 181 11.74 -1.36 -12.05
CA HIS A 181 10.97 -0.39 -11.30
C HIS A 181 11.56 1.01 -11.41
N LEU A 182 10.68 2.00 -11.48
CA LEU A 182 11.04 3.35 -11.08
C LEU A 182 10.72 3.51 -9.59
N VAL A 183 11.73 3.89 -8.82
CA VAL A 183 11.64 4.06 -7.36
C VAL A 183 11.54 5.54 -7.07
N PHE A 184 10.39 5.96 -6.56
CA PHE A 184 10.07 7.34 -6.20
C PHE A 184 10.39 7.55 -4.72
N ASN A 185 11.31 8.46 -4.42
CA ASN A 185 11.73 8.78 -3.08
C ASN A 185 11.20 10.15 -2.67
N PHE A 186 10.35 10.16 -1.69
CA PHE A 186 9.72 11.37 -1.15
C PHE A 186 10.22 11.68 0.26
N SER A 187 10.29 12.97 0.57
CA SER A 187 10.36 13.45 1.95
C SER A 187 9.08 14.20 2.30
N LYS A 188 8.70 14.14 3.58
CA LYS A 188 7.56 14.88 4.07
C LYS A 188 7.89 16.37 4.08
N GLN A 189 7.00 17.18 3.56
CA GLN A 189 7.10 18.62 3.70
C GLN A 189 6.75 18.98 5.14
N ALA A 190 7.60 19.80 5.80
CA ALA A 190 7.26 20.39 7.08
C ALA A 190 6.06 21.34 6.90
N ASP A 191 5.12 21.23 7.82
CA ASP A 191 3.95 22.13 7.90
C ASP A 191 4.37 23.54 8.33
#